data_8ab84ce96fafe7a22704168d1d4045de
#
_entry.id   8ab84ce96fafe7a22704168d1d4045de
#
_cell.length_a   1.000
_cell.length_b   1.000
_cell.length_c   1.000
_cell.angle_alpha   90.00
_cell.angle_beta   90.00
_cell.angle_gamma   90.00
#
_symmetry.space_group_name_H-M   'P 1'
#
loop_
_entity.id
_entity.type
_entity.pdbx_description
1 polymer ?
#
loop_
_entity_poly.entity_id
_entity_poly.type
_entity_poly.pdbx_seq_one_letter_code
_entity_poly.pdbx_strand_id
1 'polypeptide(L)'
;MRFLPLVVVLAACASPAAQTPPPAPQSPRESTITSASPSPSPTRTGPLRTLTVSGSGDILIHPSLWGHAQADGGAGGPSFVQELAGAQPLIKPADYAVCHVEQGFNNPAGPVTEYPNYYTHPALATGIAKVGFDTCSTASNWTFLKGLEGIGRTNDALRQAGVSPAGSRTKPRQDLLAVDEVNGIVVAHISATDPADSPAVPDAPWAINRATADGLIDQAVKARDDGAEIVILSLAMGQMGSSAPTAAQRKTVSKIAKSGAVNLIIGHGSHTIQGAEKIDGVWVIWQGNLLTSFFPDQPRMHEGLVSTVTLAEQPDGGFVATKARGDIVLSLPQSGRLAVAGHQSCDQVTAREQEAYAATAEVMEPAIEQGFKLTKPC
;
A
#
# COMPACT_ATOMS: atom_id res chain seq x y z
N MET A 1 -72.72 15.99 17.28
CA MET A 1 -73.30 15.31 18.45
C MET A 1 -72.89 13.84 18.40
N ARG A 2 -71.93 13.44 19.24
CA ARG A 2 -71.73 12.08 19.74
C ARG A 2 -70.78 12.14 20.93
N PHE A 3 -71.27 11.60 22.03
CA PHE A 3 -70.72 11.71 23.39
C PHE A 3 -69.49 10.78 23.59
N LEU A 4 -68.48 11.28 24.31
CA LEU A 4 -67.42 10.49 24.94
C LEU A 4 -67.87 10.01 26.32
N PRO A 5 -67.62 8.77 26.75
CA PRO A 5 -67.81 8.39 28.13
C PRO A 5 -66.54 8.67 28.95
N LEU A 6 -66.77 9.23 30.13
CA LEU A 6 -65.81 9.50 31.21
C LEU A 6 -65.54 8.20 31.95
N VAL A 7 -64.27 7.76 32.01
CA VAL A 7 -63.87 6.65 32.89
C VAL A 7 -63.26 7.24 34.18
N VAL A 8 -63.90 6.96 35.28
CA VAL A 8 -63.40 7.29 36.61
C VAL A 8 -62.48 6.16 37.09
N VAL A 9 -61.24 6.45 37.40
CA VAL A 9 -60.32 5.51 38.07
C VAL A 9 -60.24 5.83 39.53
N LEU A 10 -60.67 4.89 40.35
CA LEU A 10 -60.52 4.92 41.80
C LEU A 10 -59.08 4.67 42.20
N ALA A 11 -58.47 5.60 42.94
CA ALA A 11 -57.19 5.45 43.56
C ALA A 11 -57.28 4.68 44.87
N ALA A 12 -56.65 3.53 45.00
CA ALA A 12 -56.46 2.80 46.22
C ALA A 12 -55.18 3.25 46.95
N CYS A 13 -55.30 3.75 48.14
CA CYS A 13 -54.17 4.06 49.03
C CYS A 13 -53.50 2.82 49.53
N ALA A 14 -52.20 2.59 49.16
CA ALA A 14 -51.35 1.59 49.81
C ALA A 14 -50.30 2.31 50.68
N SER A 15 -50.14 1.87 51.92
CA SER A 15 -49.19 2.37 52.91
C SER A 15 -47.74 2.04 52.54
N PRO A 16 -46.76 2.90 52.86
CA PRO A 16 -45.38 2.69 52.49
C PRO A 16 -44.73 1.63 53.40
N ALA A 17 -44.13 0.63 52.78
CA ALA A 17 -43.23 -0.33 53.46
C ALA A 17 -41.87 0.35 53.74
N ALA A 18 -41.31 0.10 54.93
CA ALA A 18 -40.03 0.61 55.40
C ALA A 18 -38.89 0.14 54.47
N GLN A 19 -38.13 1.08 53.90
CA GLN A 19 -36.93 0.81 53.14
C GLN A 19 -35.74 0.67 54.09
N THR A 20 -35.03 -0.45 54.02
CA THR A 20 -33.70 -0.67 54.62
C THR A 20 -32.66 0.19 53.91
N PRO A 21 -31.73 0.84 54.62
CA PRO A 21 -30.70 1.66 53.99
C PRO A 21 -29.70 0.81 53.15
N PRO A 22 -29.17 1.35 52.03
CA PRO A 22 -28.19 0.66 51.24
C PRO A 22 -26.85 0.51 52.00
N PRO A 23 -26.07 -0.55 51.70
CA PRO A 23 -24.76 -0.73 52.31
C PRO A 23 -23.76 0.33 51.84
N ALA A 24 -22.86 0.75 52.72
CA ALA A 24 -21.84 1.76 52.47
C ALA A 24 -20.91 1.35 51.29
N PRO A 25 -20.41 2.32 50.50
CA PRO A 25 -19.51 2.03 49.41
C PRO A 25 -18.19 1.45 49.93
N GLN A 26 -17.83 0.27 49.41
CA GLN A 26 -16.53 -0.32 49.65
C GLN A 26 -15.49 0.46 48.88
N SER A 27 -14.40 0.84 49.54
CA SER A 27 -13.23 1.48 48.92
C SER A 27 -12.67 0.62 47.79
N PRO A 28 -12.20 1.24 46.68
CA PRO A 28 -11.57 0.49 45.59
C PRO A 28 -10.36 -0.29 46.13
N ARG A 29 -10.34 -1.60 45.94
CA ARG A 29 -9.12 -2.39 46.06
C ARG A 29 -8.14 -1.89 44.99
N GLU A 30 -7.03 -1.34 45.39
CA GLU A 30 -5.88 -1.13 44.52
C GLU A 30 -5.46 -2.49 43.95
N SER A 31 -5.78 -2.72 42.69
CA SER A 31 -5.20 -3.79 41.91
C SER A 31 -3.77 -3.38 41.59
N THR A 32 -2.82 -3.90 42.32
CA THR A 32 -1.40 -3.86 41.90
C THR A 32 -1.29 -4.60 40.57
N ILE A 33 -1.24 -3.83 39.49
CA ILE A 33 -0.82 -4.33 38.18
C ILE A 33 0.67 -4.63 38.32
N THR A 34 0.99 -5.88 38.59
CA THR A 34 2.36 -6.37 38.44
C THR A 34 2.66 -6.31 36.95
N SER A 35 3.44 -5.31 36.56
CA SER A 35 4.02 -5.23 35.21
C SER A 35 4.87 -6.49 35.02
N ALA A 36 4.33 -7.46 34.28
CA ALA A 36 5.13 -8.58 33.83
C ALA A 36 6.19 -8.00 32.90
N SER A 37 7.47 -8.09 33.27
CA SER A 37 8.58 -7.85 32.34
C SER A 37 8.37 -8.73 31.12
N PRO A 38 8.54 -8.19 29.91
CA PRO A 38 8.45 -9.00 28.71
C PRO A 38 9.44 -10.16 28.84
N SER A 39 8.93 -11.38 28.65
CA SER A 39 9.78 -12.58 28.60
C SER A 39 10.81 -12.37 27.51
N PRO A 40 12.12 -12.60 27.72
CA PRO A 40 13.11 -12.44 26.67
C PRO A 40 12.72 -13.36 25.52
N SER A 41 12.62 -12.81 24.31
CA SER A 41 12.45 -13.59 23.10
C SER A 41 13.55 -14.65 23.03
N PRO A 42 13.26 -15.89 22.61
CA PRO A 42 14.25 -16.95 22.55
C PRO A 42 15.39 -16.50 21.62
N THR A 43 16.60 -16.45 22.16
CA THR A 43 17.80 -16.15 21.38
C THR A 43 17.95 -17.24 20.30
N ARG A 44 17.83 -16.84 19.03
CA ARG A 44 17.91 -17.75 17.91
C ARG A 44 19.35 -18.26 17.76
N THR A 45 19.52 -19.57 17.61
CA THR A 45 20.85 -20.24 17.46
C THR A 45 21.28 -20.50 16.03
N GLY A 46 20.47 -20.07 15.02
CA GLY A 46 20.76 -20.22 13.58
C GLY A 46 21.42 -19.00 12.96
N PRO A 47 21.87 -19.08 11.68
CA PRO A 47 22.35 -17.92 10.94
C PRO A 47 21.22 -16.87 10.81
N LEU A 48 21.59 -15.58 10.86
CA LEU A 48 20.65 -14.47 10.68
C LEU A 48 20.07 -14.50 9.26
N ARG A 49 18.74 -14.36 9.17
CA ARG A 49 18.02 -14.37 7.88
C ARG A 49 18.05 -12.99 7.24
N THR A 50 17.92 -12.97 5.95
CA THR A 50 17.74 -11.73 5.17
C THR A 50 16.55 -11.88 4.24
N LEU A 51 15.86 -10.78 3.97
CA LEU A 51 14.82 -10.67 2.97
C LEU A 51 15.06 -9.43 2.12
N THR A 52 15.05 -9.58 0.81
CA THR A 52 15.05 -8.46 -0.14
C THR A 52 13.63 -8.14 -0.56
N VAL A 53 13.20 -6.88 -0.34
CA VAL A 53 11.89 -6.40 -0.74
C VAL A 53 12.06 -5.43 -1.90
N SER A 54 11.39 -5.70 -3.03
CA SER A 54 11.25 -4.74 -4.12
C SER A 54 9.91 -4.04 -4.03
N GLY A 55 9.90 -2.72 -4.21
CA GLY A 55 8.69 -1.91 -4.31
C GLY A 55 8.66 -1.11 -5.61
N SER A 56 7.49 -0.95 -6.20
CA SER A 56 7.31 -0.13 -7.41
C SER A 56 6.31 0.99 -7.21
N GLY A 57 6.37 1.98 -8.10
CA GLY A 57 5.38 3.05 -8.18
C GLY A 57 4.01 2.61 -8.70
N ASP A 58 3.17 3.59 -9.00
CA ASP A 58 1.77 3.40 -9.33
C ASP A 58 1.59 2.75 -10.71
N ILE A 59 0.70 1.77 -10.81
CA ILE A 59 0.24 1.18 -12.08
C ILE A 59 -1.12 1.80 -12.39
N LEU A 60 -1.15 2.66 -13.42
CA LEU A 60 -2.33 3.43 -13.82
C LEU A 60 -2.52 3.31 -15.35
N ILE A 61 -3.41 2.43 -15.76
CA ILE A 61 -3.63 2.10 -17.17
C ILE A 61 -4.63 3.08 -17.80
N HIS A 62 -4.20 3.72 -18.89
CA HIS A 62 -5.02 4.62 -19.70
C HIS A 62 -5.33 4.01 -21.08
N PRO A 63 -6.26 4.58 -21.86
CA PRO A 63 -6.69 4.00 -23.15
C PRO A 63 -5.58 3.71 -24.15
N SER A 64 -4.50 4.49 -24.18
CA SER A 64 -3.37 4.21 -25.07
C SER A 64 -2.64 2.91 -24.70
N LEU A 65 -2.37 2.68 -23.41
CA LEU A 65 -1.81 1.41 -22.95
C LEU A 65 -2.75 0.23 -23.19
N TRP A 66 -4.06 0.46 -23.08
CA TRP A 66 -5.06 -0.56 -23.46
C TRP A 66 -4.95 -0.96 -24.93
N GLY A 67 -4.74 0.02 -25.83
CA GLY A 67 -4.53 -0.25 -27.24
C GLY A 67 -3.31 -1.15 -27.49
N HIS A 68 -2.21 -0.91 -26.77
CA HIS A 68 -1.02 -1.78 -26.82
C HIS A 68 -1.31 -3.17 -26.29
N ALA A 69 -1.97 -3.28 -25.12
CA ALA A 69 -2.33 -4.57 -24.53
C ALA A 69 -3.22 -5.42 -25.44
N GLN A 70 -4.15 -4.79 -26.17
CA GLN A 70 -4.97 -5.48 -27.18
C GLN A 70 -4.11 -5.98 -28.36
N ALA A 71 -3.20 -5.16 -28.86
CA ALA A 71 -2.31 -5.55 -29.96
C ALA A 71 -1.36 -6.69 -29.54
N ASP A 72 -0.80 -6.63 -28.36
CA ASP A 72 0.13 -7.64 -27.84
C ASP A 72 -0.54 -8.99 -27.55
N GLY A 73 -1.79 -8.97 -27.11
CA GLY A 73 -2.53 -10.19 -26.82
C GLY A 73 -3.13 -10.88 -28.05
N GLY A 74 -3.39 -10.13 -29.12
CA GLY A 74 -3.93 -10.66 -30.38
C GLY A 74 -5.21 -11.46 -30.20
N ALA A 75 -5.30 -12.63 -30.84
CA ALA A 75 -6.46 -13.51 -30.73
C ALA A 75 -6.65 -14.14 -29.32
N GLY A 76 -5.63 -14.09 -28.47
CA GLY A 76 -5.68 -14.59 -27.09
C GLY A 76 -6.36 -13.63 -26.10
N GLY A 77 -6.79 -12.46 -26.56
CA GLY A 77 -7.29 -11.38 -25.72
C GLY A 77 -6.17 -10.46 -25.21
N PRO A 78 -6.49 -9.39 -24.47
CA PRO A 78 -5.53 -8.38 -24.08
C PRO A 78 -4.44 -8.94 -23.15
N SER A 79 -3.21 -8.46 -23.29
CA SER A 79 -2.05 -8.85 -22.48
C SER A 79 -1.23 -7.63 -22.10
N PHE A 80 -0.96 -7.46 -20.79
CA PHE A 80 -0.10 -6.40 -20.24
C PHE A 80 1.31 -6.91 -19.91
N VAL A 81 1.65 -8.11 -20.38
CA VAL A 81 2.97 -8.71 -20.08
C VAL A 81 4.10 -7.90 -20.70
N GLN A 82 3.92 -7.42 -21.93
CA GLN A 82 4.95 -6.67 -22.65
C GLN A 82 5.11 -5.25 -22.10
N GLU A 83 4.01 -4.61 -21.67
CA GLU A 83 4.05 -3.27 -21.08
C GLU A 83 4.88 -3.24 -19.78
N LEU A 84 4.77 -4.31 -18.98
CA LEU A 84 5.46 -4.41 -17.70
C LEU A 84 6.83 -5.10 -17.79
N ALA A 85 7.14 -5.79 -18.91
CA ALA A 85 8.33 -6.63 -19.05
C ALA A 85 9.64 -5.88 -18.74
N GLY A 86 9.72 -4.58 -19.05
CA GLY A 86 10.90 -3.76 -18.75
C GLY A 86 11.27 -3.70 -17.27
N ALA A 87 10.30 -3.85 -16.36
CA ALA A 87 10.55 -3.86 -14.92
C ALA A 87 10.98 -5.25 -14.38
N GLN A 88 10.80 -6.33 -15.15
CA GLN A 88 11.08 -7.69 -14.68
C GLN A 88 12.50 -7.89 -14.13
N PRO A 89 13.58 -7.35 -14.74
CA PRO A 89 14.93 -7.51 -14.22
C PRO A 89 15.15 -6.88 -12.84
N LEU A 90 14.31 -5.91 -12.45
CA LEU A 90 14.37 -5.23 -11.17
C LEU A 90 13.50 -5.90 -10.10
N ILE A 91 12.38 -6.47 -10.52
CA ILE A 91 11.36 -7.04 -9.63
C ILE A 91 11.68 -8.50 -9.28
N LYS A 92 11.90 -9.34 -10.31
CA LYS A 92 12.04 -10.79 -10.15
C LYS A 92 13.22 -11.26 -9.27
N PRO A 93 14.34 -10.52 -9.14
CA PRO A 93 15.44 -10.93 -8.26
C PRO A 93 15.16 -10.71 -6.76
N ALA A 94 14.10 -9.97 -6.38
CA ALA A 94 13.75 -9.78 -4.97
C ALA A 94 13.07 -11.04 -4.41
N ASP A 95 13.21 -11.25 -3.09
CA ASP A 95 12.53 -12.33 -2.39
C ASP A 95 11.03 -12.06 -2.24
N TYR A 96 10.64 -10.79 -2.15
CA TYR A 96 9.26 -10.34 -2.05
C TYR A 96 9.06 -9.01 -2.78
N ALA A 97 8.09 -8.95 -3.69
CA ALA A 97 7.87 -7.80 -4.55
C ALA A 97 6.46 -7.21 -4.37
N VAL A 98 6.43 -5.89 -4.16
CA VAL A 98 5.22 -5.11 -3.84
C VAL A 98 4.88 -4.17 -4.98
N CYS A 99 3.65 -4.22 -5.50
CA CYS A 99 3.11 -3.26 -6.45
C CYS A 99 1.98 -2.40 -5.86
N HIS A 100 1.59 -1.36 -6.58
CA HIS A 100 0.38 -0.58 -6.32
C HIS A 100 -0.51 -0.58 -7.55
N VAL A 101 -1.71 -1.16 -7.42
CA VAL A 101 -2.76 -1.10 -8.45
C VAL A 101 -3.72 0.02 -8.08
N GLU A 102 -3.59 1.15 -8.74
CA GLU A 102 -4.35 2.34 -8.39
C GLU A 102 -5.80 2.26 -8.84
N GLN A 103 -6.05 1.60 -9.98
CA GLN A 103 -7.38 1.45 -10.58
C GLN A 103 -8.04 0.13 -10.21
N GLY A 104 -9.35 0.18 -9.97
CA GLY A 104 -10.15 -1.04 -9.90
C GLY A 104 -10.29 -1.74 -11.27
N PHE A 105 -10.52 -3.05 -11.26
CA PHE A 105 -10.74 -3.82 -12.48
C PHE A 105 -12.20 -3.84 -12.89
N ASN A 106 -12.43 -3.63 -14.19
CA ASN A 106 -13.75 -3.71 -14.78
C ASN A 106 -14.15 -5.18 -15.05
N ASN A 107 -15.37 -5.39 -15.54
CA ASN A 107 -15.75 -6.64 -16.16
C ASN A 107 -14.83 -6.95 -17.36
N PRO A 108 -14.42 -8.20 -17.61
CA PRO A 108 -13.59 -8.55 -18.76
C PRO A 108 -14.15 -8.12 -20.13
N ALA A 109 -15.46 -8.01 -20.26
CA ALA A 109 -16.09 -7.47 -21.48
C ALA A 109 -16.25 -5.94 -21.47
N GLY A 110 -15.85 -5.28 -20.38
CA GLY A 110 -15.97 -3.83 -20.24
C GLY A 110 -14.75 -3.08 -20.76
N PRO A 111 -14.91 -1.78 -21.09
CA PRO A 111 -13.83 -0.96 -21.58
C PRO A 111 -12.81 -0.64 -20.46
N VAL A 112 -11.58 -0.35 -20.87
CA VAL A 112 -10.66 0.49 -20.09
C VAL A 112 -11.14 1.93 -20.22
N THR A 113 -11.21 2.66 -19.14
CA THR A 113 -11.76 4.01 -19.10
C THR A 113 -10.82 4.98 -18.37
N GLU A 114 -10.97 6.26 -18.67
CA GLU A 114 -10.24 7.36 -18.05
C GLU A 114 -11.17 8.25 -17.22
N TYR A 115 -10.61 9.33 -16.69
CA TYR A 115 -11.35 10.29 -15.86
C TYR A 115 -12.75 10.61 -16.42
N PRO A 116 -13.80 10.63 -15.59
CA PRO A 116 -13.76 10.48 -14.12
C PRO A 116 -13.91 9.02 -13.61
N ASN A 117 -13.87 8.04 -14.48
CA ASN A 117 -14.18 6.65 -14.16
C ASN A 117 -13.00 5.73 -14.56
N TYR A 118 -11.92 5.77 -13.80
CA TYR A 118 -10.74 4.94 -14.06
C TYR A 118 -10.98 3.46 -13.76
N TYR A 119 -11.01 2.65 -14.82
CA TYR A 119 -11.06 1.18 -14.72
C TYR A 119 -10.12 0.56 -15.71
N THR A 120 -9.50 -0.54 -15.32
CA THR A 120 -8.67 -1.33 -16.22
C THR A 120 -9.20 -2.75 -16.40
N HIS A 121 -8.57 -3.49 -17.29
CA HIS A 121 -8.97 -4.87 -17.61
C HIS A 121 -8.30 -5.86 -16.65
N PRO A 122 -8.99 -6.95 -16.21
CA PRO A 122 -8.43 -7.94 -15.29
C PRO A 122 -7.17 -8.67 -15.78
N ALA A 123 -6.92 -8.70 -17.10
CA ALA A 123 -5.69 -9.24 -17.67
C ALA A 123 -4.40 -8.56 -17.14
N LEU A 124 -4.53 -7.35 -16.57
CA LEU A 124 -3.41 -6.68 -15.89
C LEU A 124 -2.85 -7.54 -14.75
N ALA A 125 -3.69 -8.27 -14.01
CA ALA A 125 -3.24 -9.15 -12.93
C ALA A 125 -2.26 -10.22 -13.44
N THR A 126 -2.49 -10.76 -14.64
CA THR A 126 -1.57 -11.72 -15.28
C THR A 126 -0.23 -11.06 -15.62
N GLY A 127 -0.25 -9.83 -16.14
CA GLY A 127 0.97 -9.05 -16.41
C GLY A 127 1.79 -8.80 -15.14
N ILE A 128 1.13 -8.37 -14.06
CA ILE A 128 1.72 -8.15 -12.74
C ILE A 128 2.40 -9.42 -12.21
N ALA A 129 1.70 -10.56 -12.23
CA ALA A 129 2.25 -11.84 -11.78
C ALA A 129 3.45 -12.31 -12.64
N LYS A 130 3.39 -12.11 -13.97
CA LYS A 130 4.47 -12.51 -14.89
C LYS A 130 5.76 -11.72 -14.70
N VAL A 131 5.66 -10.47 -14.29
CA VAL A 131 6.81 -9.63 -13.95
C VAL A 131 7.45 -10.06 -12.62
N GLY A 132 6.69 -10.69 -11.73
CA GLY A 132 7.19 -11.27 -10.49
C GLY A 132 6.75 -10.55 -9.22
N PHE A 133 5.64 -9.82 -9.26
CA PHE A 133 5.05 -9.25 -8.05
C PHE A 133 4.30 -10.31 -7.24
N ASP A 134 4.52 -10.31 -5.92
CA ASP A 134 3.92 -11.24 -4.96
C ASP A 134 2.66 -10.64 -4.32
N THR A 135 2.67 -9.33 -4.10
CA THR A 135 1.55 -8.62 -3.47
C THR A 135 1.33 -7.27 -4.13
N CYS A 136 0.07 -6.81 -4.10
CA CYS A 136 -0.27 -5.48 -4.56
C CYS A 136 -1.13 -4.71 -3.56
N SER A 137 -0.77 -3.47 -3.34
CA SER A 137 -1.63 -2.46 -2.73
C SER A 137 -2.85 -2.21 -3.63
N THR A 138 -4.05 -2.26 -3.05
CA THR A 138 -5.33 -1.99 -3.70
C THR A 138 -6.12 -0.88 -3.02
N ALA A 139 -5.53 -0.18 -2.02
CA ALA A 139 -6.14 0.99 -1.40
C ALA A 139 -5.69 2.26 -2.09
N SER A 140 -6.58 2.88 -2.87
CA SER A 140 -6.37 4.15 -3.56
C SER A 140 -7.66 4.97 -3.61
N ASN A 141 -7.58 6.19 -4.12
CA ASN A 141 -8.71 7.06 -4.40
C ASN A 141 -9.66 6.47 -5.48
N TRP A 142 -9.19 5.58 -6.34
CA TRP A 142 -9.99 4.97 -7.43
C TRP A 142 -10.52 3.56 -7.11
N THR A 143 -10.16 2.99 -5.97
CA THR A 143 -10.52 1.60 -5.62
C THR A 143 -12.02 1.35 -5.61
N PHE A 144 -12.83 2.31 -5.17
CA PHE A 144 -14.27 2.11 -4.93
C PHE A 144 -15.17 2.52 -6.10
N LEU A 145 -14.65 2.95 -7.22
CA LEU A 145 -15.48 3.47 -8.33
C LEU A 145 -16.56 2.52 -8.84
N LYS A 146 -16.36 1.19 -8.75
CA LYS A 146 -17.37 0.15 -9.07
C LYS A 146 -17.95 -0.53 -7.83
N GLY A 147 -17.87 0.13 -6.68
CA GLY A 147 -18.39 -0.41 -5.43
C GLY A 147 -17.69 -1.71 -5.00
N LEU A 148 -18.38 -2.47 -4.15
CA LEU A 148 -17.86 -3.75 -3.64
C LEU A 148 -17.63 -4.79 -4.75
N GLU A 149 -18.40 -4.74 -5.82
CA GLU A 149 -18.20 -5.62 -6.97
C GLU A 149 -16.89 -5.37 -7.68
N GLY A 150 -16.50 -4.09 -7.88
CA GLY A 150 -15.20 -3.72 -8.45
C GLY A 150 -14.04 -4.15 -7.58
N ILE A 151 -14.13 -3.94 -6.26
CA ILE A 151 -13.15 -4.43 -5.29
C ILE A 151 -13.04 -5.95 -5.37
N GLY A 152 -14.18 -6.67 -5.41
CA GLY A 152 -14.20 -8.13 -5.54
C GLY A 152 -13.45 -8.59 -6.78
N ARG A 153 -13.79 -8.05 -7.96
CA ARG A 153 -13.12 -8.40 -9.22
C ARG A 153 -11.63 -8.15 -9.19
N THR A 154 -11.19 -7.00 -8.66
CA THR A 154 -9.77 -6.64 -8.56
C THR A 154 -9.03 -7.65 -7.69
N ASN A 155 -9.54 -7.89 -6.48
CA ASN A 155 -8.91 -8.78 -5.53
C ASN A 155 -8.91 -10.25 -6.01
N ASP A 156 -9.99 -10.69 -6.63
CA ASP A 156 -10.10 -12.06 -7.14
C ASP A 156 -9.20 -12.30 -8.35
N ALA A 157 -9.09 -11.32 -9.27
CA ALA A 157 -8.18 -11.42 -10.41
C ALA A 157 -6.70 -11.46 -9.96
N LEU A 158 -6.31 -10.65 -8.98
CA LEU A 158 -4.97 -10.68 -8.39
C LEU A 158 -4.69 -12.06 -7.75
N ARG A 159 -5.59 -12.55 -6.89
CA ARG A 159 -5.44 -13.88 -6.26
C ARG A 159 -5.37 -15.02 -7.26
N GLN A 160 -6.21 -14.99 -8.31
CA GLN A 160 -6.18 -15.98 -9.38
C GLN A 160 -4.86 -15.98 -10.15
N ALA A 161 -4.22 -14.83 -10.24
CA ALA A 161 -2.89 -14.68 -10.84
C ALA A 161 -1.75 -15.07 -9.87
N GLY A 162 -2.06 -15.36 -8.59
CA GLY A 162 -1.06 -15.68 -7.56
C GLY A 162 -0.48 -14.45 -6.85
N VAL A 163 -1.17 -13.32 -6.90
CA VAL A 163 -0.76 -12.06 -6.26
C VAL A 163 -1.69 -11.73 -5.09
N SER A 164 -1.13 -11.49 -3.91
CA SER A 164 -1.88 -11.18 -2.69
C SER A 164 -2.35 -9.72 -2.66
N PRO A 165 -3.68 -9.41 -2.70
CA PRO A 165 -4.15 -8.03 -2.59
C PRO A 165 -4.20 -7.56 -1.14
N ALA A 166 -3.78 -6.31 -0.88
CA ALA A 166 -3.86 -5.65 0.43
C ALA A 166 -4.56 -4.29 0.33
N GLY A 167 -5.37 -3.93 1.34
CA GLY A 167 -5.94 -2.58 1.51
C GLY A 167 -7.41 -2.43 1.15
N SER A 168 -8.02 -3.42 0.48
CA SER A 168 -9.46 -3.40 0.20
C SER A 168 -10.11 -4.75 0.44
N ARG A 169 -11.42 -4.76 0.75
CA ARG A 169 -12.18 -5.98 1.07
C ARG A 169 -13.66 -5.85 0.70
N THR A 170 -14.33 -6.99 0.54
CA THR A 170 -15.77 -7.06 0.17
C THR A 170 -16.66 -7.42 1.34
N LYS A 171 -16.11 -7.76 2.51
CA LYS A 171 -16.84 -8.13 3.73
C LYS A 171 -16.20 -7.48 4.96
N PRO A 172 -17.00 -7.05 5.97
CA PRO A 172 -16.49 -6.32 7.15
C PRO A 172 -15.41 -7.05 7.98
N ARG A 173 -15.45 -8.39 7.99
CA ARG A 173 -14.53 -9.24 8.79
C ARG A 173 -13.42 -9.88 7.97
N GLN A 174 -13.31 -9.56 6.68
CA GLN A 174 -12.20 -10.02 5.85
C GLN A 174 -10.97 -9.18 6.18
N ASP A 175 -9.78 -9.78 6.13
CA ASP A 175 -8.53 -9.07 6.36
C ASP A 175 -8.27 -8.01 5.29
N LEU A 176 -7.69 -6.89 5.71
CA LEU A 176 -7.26 -5.79 4.85
C LEU A 176 -5.78 -5.89 4.48
N LEU A 177 -5.02 -6.74 5.15
CA LEU A 177 -3.61 -6.95 4.91
C LEU A 177 -3.39 -8.29 4.18
N ALA A 178 -2.30 -8.39 3.44
CA ALA A 178 -1.79 -9.64 2.93
C ALA A 178 -0.75 -10.20 3.93
N VAL A 179 -0.74 -11.52 4.11
CA VAL A 179 0.28 -12.22 4.91
C VAL A 179 0.80 -13.38 4.08
N ASP A 180 2.11 -13.36 3.85
CA ASP A 180 2.80 -14.36 3.05
C ASP A 180 4.01 -14.90 3.83
N GLU A 181 4.35 -16.17 3.65
CA GLU A 181 5.57 -16.74 4.19
C GLU A 181 6.62 -16.83 3.08
N VAL A 182 7.74 -16.14 3.26
CA VAL A 182 8.81 -16.02 2.27
C VAL A 182 10.13 -16.44 2.89
N ASN A 183 10.75 -17.50 2.39
CA ASN A 183 12.02 -18.04 2.92
C ASN A 183 11.96 -18.32 4.44
N GLY A 184 10.80 -18.76 4.94
CA GLY A 184 10.57 -19.02 6.37
C GLY A 184 10.47 -17.74 7.22
N ILE A 185 10.13 -16.60 6.62
CA ILE A 185 9.88 -15.32 7.26
C ILE A 185 8.43 -14.92 6.97
N VAL A 186 7.67 -14.63 8.02
CA VAL A 186 6.28 -14.17 7.88
C VAL A 186 6.28 -12.66 7.60
N VAL A 187 5.77 -12.28 6.44
CA VAL A 187 5.70 -10.89 5.96
C VAL A 187 4.24 -10.45 5.93
N ALA A 188 3.92 -9.34 6.58
CA ALA A 188 2.63 -8.67 6.45
C ALA A 188 2.77 -7.42 5.57
N HIS A 189 1.91 -7.30 4.55
CA HIS A 189 1.77 -6.11 3.74
C HIS A 189 0.46 -5.40 4.08
N ILE A 190 0.56 -4.21 4.66
CA ILE A 190 -0.55 -3.30 4.96
C ILE A 190 -0.59 -2.27 3.84
N SER A 191 -1.77 -2.02 3.30
CA SER A 191 -1.99 -0.95 2.33
C SER A 191 -3.10 -0.03 2.79
N ALA A 192 -2.92 1.28 2.61
CA ALA A 192 -3.90 2.28 2.98
C ALA A 192 -3.87 3.49 2.04
N THR A 193 -4.99 4.21 1.99
CA THR A 193 -5.12 5.48 1.26
C THR A 193 -5.49 6.63 2.19
N ASP A 194 -5.12 7.85 1.80
CA ASP A 194 -5.48 9.06 2.58
C ASP A 194 -7.00 9.24 2.64
N PRO A 195 -7.58 9.41 3.83
CA PRO A 195 -8.99 9.73 3.97
C PRO A 195 -9.43 11.02 3.26
N ALA A 196 -8.51 11.97 3.03
CA ALA A 196 -8.81 13.21 2.34
C ALA A 196 -8.98 13.01 0.83
N ASP A 197 -8.20 12.09 0.24
CA ASP A 197 -8.18 11.84 -1.20
C ASP A 197 -9.14 10.72 -1.63
N SER A 198 -9.44 9.78 -0.73
CA SER A 198 -10.34 8.67 -1.02
C SER A 198 -11.77 9.00 -0.62
N PRO A 199 -12.74 8.91 -1.54
CA PRO A 199 -14.15 9.13 -1.21
C PRO A 199 -14.59 8.21 -0.07
N ALA A 200 -15.44 8.75 0.82
CA ALA A 200 -16.11 7.91 1.79
C ALA A 200 -17.02 6.92 1.07
N VAL A 201 -17.03 5.67 1.56
CA VAL A 201 -17.94 4.63 1.11
C VAL A 201 -19.09 4.57 2.11
N PRO A 202 -20.22 5.28 1.90
CA PRO A 202 -21.23 5.48 2.94
C PRO A 202 -21.79 4.18 3.51
N ASP A 203 -22.08 3.21 2.63
CA ASP A 203 -22.67 1.93 3.01
C ASP A 203 -21.64 0.85 3.34
N ALA A 204 -20.35 1.11 3.11
CA ALA A 204 -19.26 0.18 3.36
C ALA A 204 -17.95 0.89 3.78
N PRO A 205 -17.95 1.68 4.88
CA PRO A 205 -16.78 2.45 5.30
C PRO A 205 -15.56 1.57 5.65
N TRP A 206 -15.81 0.28 5.83
CA TRP A 206 -14.83 -0.75 6.10
C TRP A 206 -14.15 -1.33 4.84
N ALA A 207 -14.68 -1.02 3.62
CA ALA A 207 -14.28 -1.69 2.39
C ALA A 207 -12.86 -1.33 1.92
N ILE A 208 -12.39 -0.13 2.26
CA ILE A 208 -11.05 0.37 1.93
C ILE A 208 -10.35 0.77 3.23
N ASN A 209 -9.08 0.42 3.35
CA ASN A 209 -8.24 0.89 4.45
C ASN A 209 -7.89 2.37 4.24
N ARG A 210 -8.47 3.24 5.06
CA ARG A 210 -8.24 4.69 4.99
C ARG A 210 -7.18 5.09 6.01
N ALA A 211 -6.14 5.76 5.54
CA ALA A 211 -4.94 6.02 6.33
C ALA A 211 -5.20 6.98 7.51
N THR A 212 -5.00 6.48 8.73
CA THR A 212 -4.73 7.28 9.92
C THR A 212 -3.48 6.70 10.58
N ALA A 213 -2.55 7.56 11.01
CA ALA A 213 -1.28 7.08 11.57
C ALA A 213 -1.49 6.10 12.74
N ASP A 214 -2.41 6.42 13.67
CA ASP A 214 -2.71 5.56 14.82
C ASP A 214 -3.31 4.22 14.38
N GLY A 215 -4.32 4.24 13.51
CA GLY A 215 -4.94 3.01 13.03
C GLY A 215 -3.98 2.13 12.22
N LEU A 216 -3.00 2.70 11.51
CA LEU A 216 -1.97 1.93 10.82
C LEU A 216 -0.94 1.34 11.78
N ILE A 217 -0.58 2.06 12.85
CA ILE A 217 0.25 1.53 13.92
C ILE A 217 -0.45 0.36 14.61
N ASP A 218 -1.73 0.51 14.95
CA ASP A 218 -2.52 -0.56 15.58
C ASP A 218 -2.60 -1.81 14.68
N GLN A 219 -2.79 -1.63 13.36
CA GLN A 219 -2.76 -2.73 12.38
C GLN A 219 -1.40 -3.41 12.32
N ALA A 220 -0.30 -2.63 12.34
CA ALA A 220 1.06 -3.15 12.31
C ALA A 220 1.40 -3.92 13.59
N VAL A 221 1.04 -3.38 14.75
CA VAL A 221 1.20 -4.07 16.05
C VAL A 221 0.41 -5.37 16.05
N LYS A 222 -0.86 -5.33 15.63
CA LYS A 222 -1.67 -6.55 15.53
C LYS A 222 -1.05 -7.58 14.59
N ALA A 223 -0.53 -7.17 13.44
CA ALA A 223 0.14 -8.10 12.52
C ALA A 223 1.37 -8.76 13.17
N ARG A 224 2.12 -8.01 14.01
CA ARG A 224 3.22 -8.54 14.81
C ARG A 224 2.74 -9.56 15.85
N ASP A 225 1.68 -9.22 16.56
CA ASP A 225 1.09 -10.10 17.58
C ASP A 225 0.55 -11.40 16.94
N ASP A 226 0.07 -11.33 15.70
CA ASP A 226 -0.38 -12.47 14.91
C ASP A 226 0.78 -13.25 14.26
N GLY A 227 2.05 -12.84 14.47
CA GLY A 227 3.25 -13.58 14.06
C GLY A 227 4.02 -12.99 12.88
N ALA A 228 3.68 -11.83 12.34
CA ALA A 228 4.46 -11.19 11.30
C ALA A 228 5.84 -10.75 11.82
N GLU A 229 6.90 -11.19 11.14
CA GLU A 229 8.28 -10.83 11.45
C GLU A 229 8.75 -9.58 10.69
N ILE A 230 8.11 -9.28 9.55
CA ILE A 230 8.31 -8.07 8.75
C ILE A 230 6.96 -7.46 8.45
N VAL A 231 6.84 -6.15 8.63
CA VAL A 231 5.64 -5.38 8.25
C VAL A 231 6.03 -4.32 7.24
N ILE A 232 5.42 -4.38 6.06
CA ILE A 232 5.56 -3.41 4.95
C ILE A 232 4.28 -2.61 4.85
N LEU A 233 4.38 -1.28 4.71
CA LEU A 233 3.25 -0.39 4.52
C LEU A 233 3.32 0.26 3.14
N SER A 234 2.31 0.04 2.30
CA SER A 234 2.01 0.86 1.12
C SER A 234 1.04 1.96 1.48
N LEU A 235 1.38 3.22 1.21
CA LEU A 235 0.60 4.38 1.60
C LEU A 235 0.32 5.28 0.39
N ALA A 236 -0.91 5.23 -0.12
CA ALA A 236 -1.38 6.09 -1.20
C ALA A 236 -1.87 7.42 -0.59
N MET A 237 -0.98 8.40 -0.59
CA MET A 237 -1.29 9.78 -0.19
C MET A 237 -0.27 10.74 -0.81
N GLY A 238 -0.70 11.91 -1.18
CA GLY A 238 0.19 12.93 -1.73
C GLY A 238 -0.52 13.89 -2.66
N GLN A 239 0.17 14.97 -2.99
CA GLN A 239 -0.30 15.92 -3.96
C GLN A 239 0.22 15.52 -5.35
N MET A 240 -0.68 15.28 -6.28
CA MET A 240 -0.36 14.93 -7.67
C MET A 240 0.60 15.95 -8.29
N GLY A 241 1.66 15.48 -8.94
CA GLY A 241 2.68 16.30 -9.62
C GLY A 241 3.69 16.99 -8.68
N SER A 242 3.57 16.84 -7.37
CA SER A 242 4.55 17.40 -6.44
C SER A 242 5.79 16.52 -6.37
N SER A 243 6.98 17.15 -6.48
CA SER A 243 8.27 16.47 -6.31
C SER A 243 8.74 16.39 -4.85
N ALA A 244 7.93 16.84 -3.90
CA ALA A 244 8.26 16.79 -2.48
C ALA A 244 7.05 16.32 -1.66
N PRO A 245 7.24 15.50 -0.61
CA PRO A 245 6.18 15.12 0.29
C PRO A 245 5.57 16.33 1.01
N THR A 246 4.25 16.36 1.15
CA THR A 246 3.54 17.38 1.91
C THR A 246 3.85 17.29 3.41
N ALA A 247 3.54 18.34 4.17
CA ALA A 247 3.66 18.30 5.63
C ALA A 247 2.79 17.20 6.27
N ALA A 248 1.62 16.91 5.69
CA ALA A 248 0.74 15.82 6.13
C ALA A 248 1.39 14.45 5.92
N GLN A 249 1.96 14.19 4.73
CA GLN A 249 2.70 12.96 4.44
C GLN A 249 3.85 12.77 5.46
N ARG A 250 4.73 13.77 5.62
CA ARG A 250 5.87 13.70 6.56
C ARG A 250 5.41 13.42 7.99
N LYS A 251 4.37 14.12 8.48
CA LYS A 251 3.82 13.93 9.81
C LYS A 251 3.33 12.48 10.00
N THR A 252 2.58 11.97 9.04
CA THR A 252 1.99 10.61 9.08
C THR A 252 3.10 9.56 9.11
N VAL A 253 4.01 9.58 8.13
CA VAL A 253 5.07 8.55 8.03
C VAL A 253 6.07 8.64 9.18
N SER A 254 6.39 9.85 9.68
CA SER A 254 7.27 10.02 10.83
C SER A 254 6.67 9.39 12.09
N LYS A 255 5.36 9.55 12.32
CA LYS A 255 4.69 8.92 13.47
C LYS A 255 4.71 7.40 13.35
N ILE A 256 4.43 6.86 12.16
CA ILE A 256 4.40 5.41 11.92
C ILE A 256 5.81 4.82 12.04
N ALA A 257 6.82 5.41 11.41
CA ALA A 257 8.19 4.92 11.47
C ALA A 257 8.73 4.90 12.91
N LYS A 258 8.48 5.96 13.68
CA LYS A 258 8.88 6.08 15.10
C LYS A 258 8.19 5.09 16.03
N SER A 259 7.08 4.47 15.62
CA SER A 259 6.43 3.45 16.44
C SER A 259 7.23 2.15 16.53
N GLY A 260 8.17 1.91 15.59
CA GLY A 260 8.92 0.66 15.47
C GLY A 260 8.08 -0.54 14.96
N ALA A 261 6.79 -0.33 14.65
CA ALA A 261 5.90 -1.41 14.24
C ALA A 261 6.10 -1.85 12.77
N VAL A 262 6.64 -0.97 11.91
CA VAL A 262 6.86 -1.24 10.47
C VAL A 262 8.35 -1.29 10.12
N ASN A 263 8.71 -2.01 9.05
CA ASN A 263 10.10 -2.14 8.58
C ASN A 263 10.37 -1.32 7.30
N LEU A 264 9.34 -1.03 6.52
CA LEU A 264 9.44 -0.32 5.24
C LEU A 264 8.13 0.40 4.95
N ILE A 265 8.21 1.63 4.44
CA ILE A 265 7.06 2.40 3.94
C ILE A 265 7.30 2.74 2.47
N ILE A 266 6.34 2.35 1.61
CA ILE A 266 6.32 2.62 0.17
C ILE A 266 5.20 3.62 -0.08
N GLY A 267 5.55 4.80 -0.61
CA GLY A 267 4.61 5.88 -0.86
C GLY A 267 4.13 5.93 -2.31
N HIS A 268 2.85 6.23 -2.50
CA HIS A 268 2.11 6.26 -3.76
C HIS A 268 1.25 7.51 -3.88
N GLY A 269 0.66 7.74 -5.08
CA GLY A 269 -0.39 8.72 -5.32
C GLY A 269 0.08 10.13 -5.69
N SER A 270 1.38 10.44 -5.61
CA SER A 270 1.91 11.71 -6.12
C SER A 270 2.12 11.71 -7.62
N HIS A 271 2.22 10.53 -8.23
CA HIS A 271 2.57 10.29 -9.63
C HIS A 271 3.94 10.82 -10.05
N THR A 272 4.73 11.32 -9.11
CA THR A 272 6.12 11.78 -9.29
C THR A 272 6.99 11.22 -8.18
N ILE A 273 8.26 10.99 -8.48
CA ILE A 273 9.23 10.61 -7.44
C ILE A 273 9.41 11.80 -6.49
N GLN A 274 9.14 11.58 -5.19
CA GLN A 274 9.29 12.61 -4.15
C GLN A 274 10.51 12.35 -3.24
N GLY A 275 11.40 11.44 -3.66
CA GLY A 275 12.58 11.08 -2.89
C GLY A 275 12.35 9.96 -1.87
N ALA A 276 13.32 9.81 -0.98
CA ALA A 276 13.26 8.89 0.13
C ALA A 276 13.94 9.47 1.37
N GLU A 277 13.63 8.93 2.54
CA GLU A 277 14.29 9.27 3.80
C GLU A 277 14.32 8.07 4.74
N LYS A 278 15.28 8.02 5.63
CA LYS A 278 15.37 6.99 6.67
C LYS A 278 15.00 7.58 8.03
N ILE A 279 13.86 7.18 8.58
CA ILE A 279 13.33 7.68 9.86
C ILE A 279 13.41 6.55 10.88
N ASP A 280 14.17 6.71 11.96
CA ASP A 280 14.35 5.71 13.03
C ASP A 280 14.66 4.29 12.48
N GLY A 281 15.49 4.22 11.43
CA GLY A 281 15.88 2.96 10.81
C GLY A 281 14.95 2.46 9.70
N VAL A 282 13.74 3.03 9.55
CA VAL A 282 12.75 2.67 8.53
C VAL A 282 12.92 3.53 7.28
N TRP A 283 13.09 2.91 6.13
CA TRP A 283 13.03 3.63 4.85
C TRP A 283 11.60 4.00 4.49
N VAL A 284 11.39 5.26 4.13
CA VAL A 284 10.18 5.81 3.51
C VAL A 284 10.55 6.22 2.09
N ILE A 285 9.94 5.60 1.08
CA ILE A 285 10.32 5.78 -0.33
C ILE A 285 9.09 6.15 -1.15
N TRP A 286 9.07 7.34 -1.75
CA TRP A 286 7.98 7.85 -2.58
C TRP A 286 8.31 7.66 -4.06
N GLN A 287 7.61 6.72 -4.73
CA GLN A 287 8.11 6.08 -5.94
C GLN A 287 7.63 6.66 -7.27
N GLY A 288 6.60 7.50 -7.32
CA GLY A 288 6.03 7.98 -8.58
C GLY A 288 5.25 6.89 -9.33
N ASN A 289 5.26 6.92 -10.66
CA ASN A 289 4.55 5.94 -11.49
C ASN A 289 5.46 4.82 -11.98
N LEU A 290 5.00 3.57 -11.89
CA LEU A 290 5.63 2.47 -12.62
C LEU A 290 5.18 2.49 -14.09
N LEU A 291 3.88 2.44 -14.34
CA LEU A 291 3.31 2.37 -15.68
C LEU A 291 2.12 3.31 -15.83
N THR A 292 2.26 4.29 -16.70
CA THR A 292 1.20 5.24 -17.06
C THR A 292 1.38 5.75 -18.49
N SER A 293 0.31 6.27 -19.09
CA SER A 293 0.37 6.96 -20.38
C SER A 293 -0.36 8.30 -20.39
N PHE A 294 -0.83 8.72 -19.23
CA PHE A 294 -1.46 10.03 -19.05
C PHE A 294 -0.40 11.13 -18.83
N PHE A 295 -0.78 12.38 -18.89
CA PHE A 295 0.08 13.54 -18.68
C PHE A 295 1.18 13.72 -19.76
N PRO A 296 0.84 13.76 -21.05
CA PRO A 296 1.83 13.81 -22.14
C PRO A 296 2.80 15.00 -22.04
N ASP A 297 2.35 16.12 -21.43
CA ASP A 297 3.15 17.34 -21.28
C ASP A 297 3.88 17.42 -19.92
N GLN A 298 3.86 16.34 -19.13
CA GLN A 298 4.48 16.28 -17.80
C GLN A 298 5.44 15.09 -17.70
N PRO A 299 6.65 15.21 -18.25
CA PRO A 299 7.59 14.09 -18.34
C PRO A 299 7.93 13.48 -16.98
N ARG A 300 7.92 14.25 -15.89
CA ARG A 300 8.16 13.75 -14.52
C ARG A 300 7.12 12.73 -14.05
N MET A 301 5.90 12.78 -14.59
CA MET A 301 4.86 11.80 -14.28
C MET A 301 5.00 10.49 -15.05
N HIS A 302 5.93 10.42 -16.01
CA HIS A 302 6.30 9.19 -16.71
C HIS A 302 7.52 8.52 -16.09
N GLU A 303 8.00 9.04 -14.97
CA GLU A 303 9.15 8.53 -14.24
C GLU A 303 8.69 7.83 -12.97
N GLY A 304 9.30 6.72 -12.67
CA GLY A 304 9.11 5.98 -11.44
C GLY A 304 10.41 5.43 -10.90
N LEU A 305 10.35 5.02 -9.66
CA LEU A 305 11.44 4.34 -8.98
C LEU A 305 11.00 2.90 -8.68
N VAL A 306 11.82 1.93 -9.04
CA VAL A 306 11.76 0.59 -8.46
C VAL A 306 12.82 0.54 -7.38
N SER A 307 12.39 0.44 -6.13
CA SER A 307 13.31 0.35 -4.99
C SER A 307 13.54 -1.09 -4.57
N THR A 308 14.73 -1.40 -4.06
CA THR A 308 15.03 -2.68 -3.41
C THR A 308 15.65 -2.41 -2.05
N VAL A 309 15.04 -2.95 -0.99
CA VAL A 309 15.52 -2.83 0.40
C VAL A 309 15.86 -4.22 0.92
N THR A 310 17.06 -4.38 1.47
CA THR A 310 17.45 -5.61 2.19
C THR A 310 17.19 -5.42 3.67
N LEU A 311 16.31 -6.25 4.21
CA LEU A 311 16.02 -6.37 5.64
C LEU A 311 16.83 -7.53 6.20
N ALA A 312 17.58 -7.30 7.27
CA ALA A 312 18.39 -8.32 7.91
C ALA A 312 17.94 -8.55 9.36
N GLU A 313 17.80 -9.82 9.72
CA GLU A 313 17.46 -10.22 11.08
C GLU A 313 18.56 -9.77 12.06
N GLN A 314 18.14 -9.34 13.23
CA GLN A 314 19.03 -8.95 14.33
C GLN A 314 19.06 -10.07 15.38
N PRO A 315 20.03 -10.07 16.32
CA PRO A 315 20.12 -11.09 17.37
C PRO A 315 18.89 -11.16 18.28
N ASP A 316 18.13 -10.08 18.37
CA ASP A 316 16.86 -9.99 19.12
C ASP A 316 15.64 -10.50 18.36
N GLY A 317 15.82 -10.94 17.10
CA GLY A 317 14.77 -11.44 16.22
C GLY A 317 14.07 -10.35 15.40
N GLY A 318 14.37 -9.07 15.64
CA GLY A 318 13.85 -7.97 14.82
C GLY A 318 14.52 -7.91 13.42
N PHE A 319 13.91 -7.22 12.47
CA PHE A 319 14.48 -6.98 11.14
C PHE A 319 14.75 -5.49 10.92
N VAL A 320 15.94 -5.16 10.41
CA VAL A 320 16.34 -3.79 10.09
C VAL A 320 16.81 -3.66 8.65
N ALA A 321 16.60 -2.49 8.05
CA ALA A 321 17.06 -2.20 6.71
C ALA A 321 18.59 -1.96 6.70
N THR A 322 19.33 -2.81 5.99
CA THR A 322 20.80 -2.76 5.88
C THR A 322 21.29 -2.20 4.54
N LYS A 323 20.49 -2.36 3.49
CA LYS A 323 20.77 -1.82 2.15
C LYS A 323 19.49 -1.28 1.55
N ALA A 324 19.59 -0.19 0.80
CA ALA A 324 18.51 0.35 -0.01
C ALA A 324 19.08 0.88 -1.32
N ARG A 325 18.39 0.58 -2.42
CA ARG A 325 18.73 1.09 -3.75
C ARG A 325 17.47 1.41 -4.54
N GLY A 326 17.62 2.19 -5.61
CA GLY A 326 16.55 2.49 -6.54
C GLY A 326 17.05 2.55 -7.97
N ASP A 327 16.24 2.04 -8.87
CA ASP A 327 16.44 2.06 -10.32
C ASP A 327 15.31 2.89 -10.94
N ILE A 328 15.65 3.84 -11.81
CA ILE A 328 14.68 4.71 -12.45
C ILE A 328 14.04 3.96 -13.62
N VAL A 329 12.73 3.95 -13.66
CA VAL A 329 11.94 3.43 -14.78
C VAL A 329 11.24 4.57 -15.50
N LEU A 330 11.14 4.45 -16.82
CA LEU A 330 10.44 5.38 -17.69
C LEU A 330 9.28 4.67 -18.36
N SER A 331 8.09 5.17 -18.14
CA SER A 331 6.92 4.77 -18.91
C SER A 331 6.97 5.46 -20.27
N LEU A 332 6.94 4.68 -21.36
CA LEU A 332 7.02 5.14 -22.74
C LEU A 332 5.65 5.01 -23.43
N PRO A 333 4.79 6.05 -23.36
CA PRO A 333 3.40 5.95 -23.83
C PRO A 333 3.27 5.58 -25.32
N GLN A 334 4.22 6.03 -26.15
CA GLN A 334 4.19 5.81 -27.61
C GLN A 334 4.36 4.33 -27.97
N SER A 335 5.13 3.59 -27.17
CA SER A 335 5.36 2.15 -27.38
C SER A 335 4.55 1.28 -26.41
N GLY A 336 3.99 1.86 -25.36
CA GLY A 336 3.37 1.13 -24.27
C GLY A 336 4.37 0.27 -23.46
N ARG A 337 5.64 0.65 -23.40
CA ARG A 337 6.70 -0.13 -22.74
C ARG A 337 7.31 0.62 -21.58
N LEU A 338 8.00 -0.12 -20.74
CA LEU A 338 8.90 0.40 -19.70
C LEU A 338 10.34 0.32 -20.17
N ALA A 339 11.11 1.39 -19.96
CA ALA A 339 12.56 1.39 -20.03
C ALA A 339 13.15 1.54 -18.63
N VAL A 340 14.29 0.93 -18.39
CA VAL A 340 15.06 1.10 -17.15
C VAL A 340 16.28 1.95 -17.47
N ALA A 341 16.38 3.11 -16.85
CA ALA A 341 17.50 4.00 -17.09
C ALA A 341 18.82 3.37 -16.60
N GLY A 342 19.81 3.34 -17.51
CA GLY A 342 21.14 2.84 -17.17
C GLY A 342 21.31 1.31 -17.18
N HIS A 343 20.32 0.55 -17.64
CA HIS A 343 20.45 -0.90 -17.82
C HIS A 343 20.90 -1.31 -19.24
N GLN A 344 21.34 -0.36 -20.01
CA GLN A 344 21.90 -0.54 -21.35
C GLN A 344 23.35 -0.06 -21.38
N SER A 345 24.08 -0.31 -22.46
CA SER A 345 25.45 0.20 -22.63
C SER A 345 25.48 1.73 -22.62
N CYS A 346 26.59 2.31 -22.15
CA CYS A 346 26.72 3.77 -21.98
C CYS A 346 26.47 4.58 -23.24
N ASP A 347 26.77 4.03 -24.41
CA ASP A 347 26.55 4.62 -25.73
C ASP A 347 25.05 4.63 -26.14
N GLN A 348 24.21 3.90 -25.43
CA GLN A 348 22.77 3.81 -25.68
C GLN A 348 21.93 4.66 -24.71
N VAL A 349 22.55 5.28 -23.70
CA VAL A 349 21.84 6.13 -22.75
C VAL A 349 21.32 7.38 -23.45
N THR A 350 20.02 7.58 -23.37
CA THR A 350 19.33 8.71 -24.02
C THR A 350 19.42 9.99 -23.17
N ALA A 351 19.23 11.14 -23.81
CA ALA A 351 19.12 12.42 -23.10
C ALA A 351 17.97 12.38 -22.08
N ARG A 352 16.87 11.72 -22.41
CA ARG A 352 15.69 11.57 -21.52
C ARG A 352 16.03 10.79 -20.25
N GLU A 353 16.84 9.76 -20.32
CA GLU A 353 17.30 9.01 -19.16
C GLU A 353 18.25 9.82 -18.29
N GLN A 354 19.12 10.63 -18.90
CA GLN A 354 20.00 11.55 -18.18
C GLN A 354 19.22 12.64 -17.44
N GLU A 355 18.21 13.24 -18.08
CA GLU A 355 17.31 14.21 -17.46
C GLU A 355 16.53 13.60 -16.28
N ALA A 356 15.98 12.40 -16.47
CA ALA A 356 15.27 11.68 -15.40
C ALA A 356 16.18 11.39 -14.22
N TYR A 357 17.42 10.96 -14.50
CA TYR A 357 18.40 10.72 -13.46
C TYR A 357 18.76 12.02 -12.71
N ALA A 358 19.09 13.09 -13.41
CA ALA A 358 19.49 14.35 -12.80
C ALA A 358 18.39 14.88 -11.85
N ALA A 359 17.16 14.90 -12.33
CA ALA A 359 16.02 15.36 -11.55
C ALA A 359 15.65 14.41 -10.41
N THR A 360 15.83 13.09 -10.57
CA THR A 360 15.62 12.13 -9.47
C THR A 360 16.73 12.22 -8.43
N ALA A 361 17.99 12.37 -8.86
CA ALA A 361 19.13 12.52 -7.97
C ALA A 361 18.99 13.75 -7.05
N GLU A 362 18.45 14.86 -7.57
CA GLU A 362 18.16 16.07 -6.80
C GLU A 362 17.17 15.77 -5.64
N VAL A 363 16.05 15.14 -5.91
CA VAL A 363 15.05 14.83 -4.87
C VAL A 363 15.47 13.69 -3.95
N MET A 364 16.42 12.85 -4.39
CA MET A 364 16.98 11.73 -3.62
C MET A 364 18.23 12.10 -2.82
N GLU A 365 18.77 13.33 -2.94
CA GLU A 365 20.00 13.74 -2.27
C GLU A 365 20.00 13.41 -0.77
N PRO A 366 18.95 13.74 0.02
CA PRO A 366 18.93 13.41 1.44
C PRO A 366 18.97 11.89 1.73
N ALA A 367 18.40 11.07 0.86
CA ALA A 367 18.44 9.62 0.98
C ALA A 367 19.82 9.06 0.61
N ILE A 368 20.46 9.63 -0.41
CA ILE A 368 21.82 9.24 -0.84
C ILE A 368 22.82 9.50 0.28
N GLU A 369 22.73 10.63 0.96
CA GLU A 369 23.54 10.95 2.15
C GLU A 369 23.32 9.96 3.30
N GLN A 370 22.11 9.36 3.39
CA GLN A 370 21.76 8.32 4.37
C GLN A 370 22.12 6.90 3.90
N GLY A 371 22.80 6.77 2.74
CA GLY A 371 23.27 5.48 2.21
C GLY A 371 22.35 4.80 1.21
N PHE A 372 21.31 5.49 0.70
CA PHE A 372 20.52 4.99 -0.43
C PHE A 372 21.37 5.03 -1.72
N LYS A 373 21.31 3.95 -2.50
CA LYS A 373 22.03 3.87 -3.77
C LYS A 373 21.08 4.10 -4.93
N LEU A 374 21.17 5.25 -5.58
CA LEU A 374 20.48 5.49 -6.85
C LEU A 374 21.35 4.98 -8.00
N THR A 375 20.80 4.07 -8.82
CA THR A 375 21.50 3.56 -10.00
C THR A 375 21.68 4.67 -11.03
N LYS A 376 22.92 4.91 -11.39
CA LYS A 376 23.29 5.96 -12.34
C LYS A 376 23.28 5.39 -13.76
N PRO A 377 22.61 6.05 -14.72
CA PRO A 377 22.83 5.74 -16.13
C PRO A 377 24.27 6.15 -16.47
N CYS A 378 25.05 5.20 -16.86
CA CYS A 378 26.43 5.52 -17.22
C CYS A 378 26.77 7.01 -17.15
#